data_fea9221cf2d89851aca39f342f8eb28c
#
_entry.id   fea9221cf2d89851aca39f342f8eb28c
#
_cell.length_a   1.000
_cell.length_b   1.000
_cell.length_c   1.000
_cell.angle_alpha   90.00
_cell.angle_beta   90.00
_cell.angle_gamma   90.00
#
_symmetry.space_group_name_H-M   'P 1'
#
loop_
_entity.id
_entity.type
_entity.pdbx_description
1 polymer ?
#
loop_
_entity_poly.entity_id
_entity_poly.type
_entity_poly.pdbx_seq_one_letter_code
_entity_poly.pdbx_strand_id
1 'polypeptide(L)'
;MVAVTLSPSEPLESSVRHAIDVLLGDAEERLRLPGEAGLDKAIHESRKRIKEVRGLLRLFRTSLLDDAGEPVRPGANDLLRSAAQPLGPAREAAVARQTLDSLALSGNELVNRAADRHSAALAGDAPDAATDAATAVARVRSASAGWHLKADDFTAIRPGLRRLYGRGQLAMARAFRAEGEPEAWHDWRKRAKDLRYAMEFLEPAAPELLLPLRQMAKAITDQLGRDHDLAELAMFATAEGQHDVAAAAEAARVADHRAIERSGQLLWAEKPKAFVERIGAYWSTSTTVTTS
;
A
#
# COMPACT_ATOMS: atom_id res chain seq x y z
N MET A 1 10.40 4.59 -14.46
CA MET A 1 9.04 4.80 -13.91
C MET A 1 9.08 6.05 -13.04
N VAL A 2 8.37 7.11 -13.44
CA VAL A 2 8.36 8.40 -12.72
C VAL A 2 7.55 8.17 -11.43
N ALA A 3 8.13 8.54 -10.27
CA ALA A 3 7.39 8.55 -9.02
C ALA A 3 6.33 9.67 -9.09
N VAL A 4 5.09 9.35 -8.80
CA VAL A 4 4.01 10.33 -8.74
C VAL A 4 3.99 10.93 -7.34
N THR A 5 4.18 12.24 -7.25
CA THR A 5 4.32 12.97 -5.98
C THR A 5 3.45 14.23 -5.99
N LEU A 6 3.30 14.86 -4.82
CA LEU A 6 2.62 16.14 -4.67
C LEU A 6 3.67 17.23 -4.48
N SER A 7 3.67 18.23 -5.36
CA SER A 7 4.62 19.34 -5.30
C SER A 7 4.05 20.53 -4.53
N PRO A 8 4.77 21.10 -3.55
CA PRO A 8 4.35 22.34 -2.92
C PRO A 8 4.37 23.56 -3.86
N SER A 9 5.10 23.49 -4.98
CA SER A 9 5.21 24.57 -5.96
C SER A 9 4.08 24.60 -6.98
N GLU A 10 3.18 23.63 -6.97
CA GLU A 10 2.04 23.53 -7.88
C GLU A 10 0.72 23.57 -7.09
N PRO A 11 -0.41 23.97 -7.72
CA PRO A 11 -1.71 23.85 -7.09
C PRO A 11 -1.96 22.40 -6.64
N LEU A 12 -2.25 22.21 -5.38
CA LEU A 12 -2.37 20.88 -4.76
C LEU A 12 -3.50 20.06 -5.41
N GLU A 13 -4.62 20.71 -5.75
CA GLU A 13 -5.73 20.06 -6.43
C GLU A 13 -5.32 19.49 -7.79
N SER A 14 -4.57 20.27 -8.57
CA SER A 14 -4.05 19.82 -9.87
C SER A 14 -3.11 18.64 -9.72
N SER A 15 -2.19 18.70 -8.75
CA SER A 15 -1.25 17.63 -8.44
C SER A 15 -1.96 16.35 -8.01
N VAL A 16 -3.02 16.46 -7.19
CA VAL A 16 -3.82 15.31 -6.74
C VAL A 16 -4.56 14.66 -7.91
N ARG A 17 -5.24 15.44 -8.75
CA ARG A 17 -5.94 14.92 -9.94
C ARG A 17 -4.97 14.26 -10.92
N HIS A 18 -3.84 14.91 -11.19
CA HIS A 18 -2.80 14.35 -12.04
C HIS A 18 -2.25 13.02 -11.49
N ALA A 19 -1.98 12.96 -10.19
CA ALA A 19 -1.52 11.74 -9.55
C ALA A 19 -2.51 10.58 -9.70
N ILE A 20 -3.81 10.85 -9.51
CA ILE A 20 -4.86 9.84 -9.67
C ILE A 20 -4.96 9.41 -11.14
N ASP A 21 -4.95 10.34 -12.08
CA ASP A 21 -5.06 10.05 -13.51
C ASP A 21 -3.90 9.19 -14.01
N VAL A 22 -2.66 9.55 -13.67
CA VAL A 22 -1.46 8.78 -14.06
C VAL A 22 -1.45 7.39 -13.45
N LEU A 23 -1.73 7.27 -12.16
CA LEU A 23 -1.69 5.97 -11.46
C LEU A 23 -2.80 5.02 -11.93
N LEU A 24 -4.02 5.54 -12.13
CA LEU A 24 -5.12 4.71 -12.62
C LEU A 24 -4.99 4.44 -14.12
N GLY A 25 -4.44 5.37 -14.90
CA GLY A 25 -4.13 5.16 -16.32
C GLY A 25 -3.12 4.03 -16.52
N ASP A 26 -2.01 4.02 -15.76
CA ASP A 26 -1.02 2.94 -15.80
C ASP A 26 -1.62 1.60 -15.37
N ALA A 27 -2.51 1.60 -14.35
CA ALA A 27 -3.19 0.39 -13.91
C ALA A 27 -4.17 -0.15 -14.97
N GLU A 28 -4.97 0.72 -15.57
CA GLU A 28 -5.94 0.37 -16.62
C GLU A 28 -5.23 -0.20 -17.85
N GLU A 29 -4.20 0.49 -18.34
CA GLU A 29 -3.44 0.07 -19.53
C GLU A 29 -2.85 -1.32 -19.35
N ARG A 30 -2.20 -1.58 -18.21
CA ARG A 30 -1.59 -2.90 -17.92
C ARG A 30 -2.61 -4.01 -17.83
N LEU A 31 -3.78 -3.77 -17.22
CA LEU A 31 -4.83 -4.77 -17.12
C LEU A 31 -5.47 -5.10 -18.47
N ARG A 32 -5.58 -4.10 -19.37
CA ARG A 32 -6.12 -4.30 -20.72
C ARG A 32 -5.10 -4.91 -21.69
N LEU A 33 -3.83 -4.54 -21.54
CA LEU A 33 -2.74 -4.89 -22.44
C LEU A 33 -1.52 -5.37 -21.63
N PRO A 34 -1.51 -6.63 -21.15
CA PRO A 34 -0.43 -7.15 -20.31
C PRO A 34 0.96 -7.13 -20.99
N GLY A 35 1.02 -7.08 -22.32
CA GLY A 35 2.24 -7.05 -23.10
C GLY A 35 3.11 -8.32 -22.92
N GLU A 36 4.37 -8.22 -23.31
CA GLU A 36 5.35 -9.33 -23.19
C GLU A 36 5.64 -9.72 -21.72
N ALA A 37 5.39 -8.81 -20.78
CA ALA A 37 5.60 -9.06 -19.35
C ALA A 37 4.59 -10.06 -18.75
N GLY A 38 3.50 -10.31 -19.45
CA GLY A 38 2.47 -11.26 -19.08
C GLY A 38 1.48 -10.76 -18.01
N LEU A 39 0.38 -11.50 -17.89
CA LEU A 39 -0.76 -11.15 -17.03
C LEU A 39 -0.37 -11.07 -15.53
N ASP A 40 0.48 -11.96 -15.03
CA ASP A 40 0.92 -11.94 -13.62
C ASP A 40 1.57 -10.62 -13.23
N LYS A 41 2.52 -10.16 -14.03
CA LYS A 41 3.21 -8.89 -13.79
C LYS A 41 2.25 -7.70 -13.95
N ALA A 42 1.36 -7.74 -14.94
CA ALA A 42 0.34 -6.73 -15.14
C ALA A 42 -0.58 -6.62 -13.92
N ILE A 43 -1.08 -7.73 -13.39
CA ILE A 43 -1.87 -7.79 -12.17
C ILE A 43 -1.09 -7.22 -10.98
N HIS A 44 0.17 -7.64 -10.80
CA HIS A 44 1.00 -7.17 -9.68
C HIS A 44 1.16 -5.66 -9.68
N GLU A 45 1.58 -5.08 -10.81
CA GLU A 45 1.82 -3.65 -10.93
C GLU A 45 0.52 -2.85 -10.83
N SER A 46 -0.58 -3.29 -11.45
CA SER A 46 -1.87 -2.62 -11.34
C SER A 46 -2.42 -2.62 -9.92
N ARG A 47 -2.31 -3.72 -9.19
CA ARG A 47 -2.67 -3.78 -7.76
C ARG A 47 -1.84 -2.82 -6.91
N LYS A 48 -0.56 -2.60 -7.27
CA LYS A 48 0.29 -1.61 -6.62
C LYS A 48 -0.25 -0.20 -6.86
N ARG A 49 -0.55 0.18 -8.12
CA ARG A 49 -1.13 1.48 -8.48
C ARG A 49 -2.46 1.74 -7.78
N ILE A 50 -3.34 0.76 -7.77
CA ILE A 50 -4.62 0.84 -7.04
C ILE A 50 -4.38 1.09 -5.54
N LYS A 51 -3.38 0.47 -4.92
CA LYS A 51 -3.04 0.71 -3.51
C LYS A 51 -2.48 2.10 -3.28
N GLU A 52 -1.68 2.64 -4.19
CA GLU A 52 -1.16 4.01 -4.15
C GLU A 52 -2.31 5.02 -4.18
N VAL A 53 -3.24 4.91 -5.15
CA VAL A 53 -4.43 5.79 -5.22
C VAL A 53 -5.29 5.66 -3.96
N ARG A 54 -5.52 4.46 -3.46
CA ARG A 54 -6.25 4.26 -2.20
C ARG A 54 -5.52 4.88 -1.00
N GLY A 55 -4.18 4.95 -1.02
CA GLY A 55 -3.36 5.71 -0.05
C GLY A 55 -3.65 7.20 -0.14
N LEU A 56 -3.66 7.75 -1.36
CA LEU A 56 -3.98 9.14 -1.62
C LEU A 56 -5.41 9.51 -1.15
N LEU A 57 -6.40 8.68 -1.50
CA LEU A 57 -7.78 8.86 -1.03
C LEU A 57 -7.91 8.83 0.51
N ARG A 58 -7.03 8.12 1.21
CA ARG A 58 -7.00 8.15 2.69
C ARG A 58 -6.37 9.42 3.22
N LEU A 59 -5.34 9.94 2.55
CA LEU A 59 -4.69 11.20 2.89
C LEU A 59 -5.67 12.37 2.77
N PHE A 60 -6.47 12.39 1.70
CA PHE A 60 -7.48 13.43 1.43
C PHE A 60 -8.91 13.02 1.85
N ARG A 61 -9.05 12.14 2.82
CA ARG A 61 -10.30 11.48 3.19
C ARG A 61 -11.53 12.37 3.29
N THR A 62 -11.41 13.57 3.83
CA THR A 62 -12.51 14.51 4.10
C THR A 62 -12.37 15.81 3.32
N SER A 63 -11.32 15.92 2.54
CA SER A 63 -10.95 17.14 1.83
C SER A 63 -11.13 17.05 0.33
N LEU A 64 -11.13 15.85 -0.23
CA LEU A 64 -11.38 15.59 -1.65
C LEU A 64 -12.87 15.28 -1.82
N LEU A 65 -13.54 16.10 -2.63
CA LEU A 65 -14.97 16.10 -2.83
C LEU A 65 -15.32 15.86 -4.29
N ASP A 66 -16.51 15.35 -4.54
CA ASP A 66 -17.13 15.29 -5.86
C ASP A 66 -17.91 16.58 -6.19
N ASP A 67 -18.52 16.63 -7.37
CA ASP A 67 -19.33 17.77 -7.84
C ASP A 67 -20.54 18.09 -6.95
N ALA A 68 -20.99 17.12 -6.14
CA ALA A 68 -22.06 17.32 -5.16
C ALA A 68 -21.55 17.85 -3.81
N GLY A 69 -20.22 17.99 -3.65
CA GLY A 69 -19.59 18.41 -2.41
C GLY A 69 -19.44 17.30 -1.37
N GLU A 70 -19.63 16.04 -1.78
CA GLU A 70 -19.52 14.88 -0.89
C GLU A 70 -18.11 14.27 -0.95
N PRO A 71 -17.60 13.73 0.19
CA PRO A 71 -16.30 13.08 0.20
C PRO A 71 -16.24 11.86 -0.73
N VAL A 72 -15.35 11.89 -1.72
CA VAL A 72 -15.20 10.83 -2.75
C VAL A 72 -14.66 9.51 -2.20
N ARG A 73 -13.96 9.56 -1.08
CA ARG A 73 -13.22 8.39 -0.58
C ARG A 73 -14.08 7.15 -0.33
N PRO A 74 -15.26 7.20 0.28
CA PRO A 74 -16.02 5.97 0.55
C PRO A 74 -16.28 5.18 -0.73
N GLY A 75 -16.94 5.80 -1.72
CA GLY A 75 -17.31 5.15 -2.97
C GLY A 75 -16.12 4.72 -3.82
N ALA A 76 -15.19 5.64 -4.10
CA ALA A 76 -14.02 5.36 -4.92
C ALA A 76 -13.09 4.30 -4.30
N ASN A 77 -12.84 4.37 -2.98
CA ASN A 77 -12.02 3.37 -2.31
C ASN A 77 -12.66 1.98 -2.32
N ASP A 78 -13.98 1.89 -2.16
CA ASP A 78 -14.67 0.60 -2.14
C ASP A 78 -14.75 0.00 -3.54
N LEU A 79 -14.97 0.80 -4.57
CA LEU A 79 -14.91 0.35 -5.96
C LEU A 79 -13.51 -0.19 -6.32
N LEU A 80 -12.46 0.56 -6.01
CA LEU A 80 -11.08 0.13 -6.24
C LEU A 80 -10.68 -1.10 -5.41
N ARG A 81 -11.22 -1.25 -4.20
CA ARG A 81 -11.00 -2.43 -3.37
C ARG A 81 -11.65 -3.66 -3.98
N SER A 82 -12.92 -3.55 -4.37
CA SER A 82 -13.68 -4.64 -4.98
C SER A 82 -13.07 -5.07 -6.32
N ALA A 83 -12.61 -4.12 -7.13
CA ALA A 83 -11.89 -4.41 -8.38
C ALA A 83 -10.57 -5.18 -8.16
N ALA A 84 -9.82 -4.85 -7.11
CA ALA A 84 -8.55 -5.50 -6.83
C ALA A 84 -8.68 -6.87 -6.13
N GLN A 85 -9.82 -7.19 -5.53
CA GLN A 85 -10.01 -8.41 -4.74
C GLN A 85 -9.94 -9.70 -5.60
N PRO A 86 -10.61 -9.82 -6.75
CA PRO A 86 -10.54 -11.02 -7.60
C PRO A 86 -9.16 -11.29 -8.19
N LEU A 87 -8.29 -10.28 -8.23
CA LEU A 87 -6.89 -10.40 -8.64
C LEU A 87 -5.98 -10.97 -7.52
N GLY A 88 -6.53 -11.30 -6.35
CA GLY A 88 -5.80 -11.79 -5.18
C GLY A 88 -5.18 -13.16 -5.37
N PRO A 89 -5.94 -14.20 -5.74
CA PRO A 89 -5.51 -15.60 -5.76
C PRO A 89 -4.25 -15.85 -6.58
N ALA A 90 -4.15 -15.24 -7.77
CA ALA A 90 -2.95 -15.34 -8.61
C ALA A 90 -1.70 -14.79 -7.89
N ARG A 91 -1.83 -13.70 -7.15
CA ARG A 91 -0.71 -13.12 -6.41
C ARG A 91 -0.33 -13.90 -5.15
N GLU A 92 -1.30 -14.44 -4.42
CA GLU A 92 -1.06 -15.21 -3.19
C GLU A 92 -0.22 -16.46 -3.45
N ALA A 93 -0.53 -17.18 -4.51
CA ALA A 93 0.23 -18.35 -4.92
C ALA A 93 1.67 -18.01 -5.35
N ALA A 94 1.88 -16.89 -6.07
CA ALA A 94 3.22 -16.41 -6.42
C ALA A 94 4.04 -16.04 -5.17
N VAL A 95 3.41 -15.41 -4.17
CA VAL A 95 4.06 -15.05 -2.89
C VAL A 95 4.44 -16.29 -2.11
N ALA A 96 3.56 -17.29 -2.02
CA ALA A 96 3.86 -18.55 -1.31
C ALA A 96 5.14 -19.22 -1.86
N ARG A 97 5.29 -19.30 -3.18
CA ARG A 97 6.50 -19.81 -3.82
C ARG A 97 7.74 -18.98 -3.43
N GLN A 98 7.67 -17.67 -3.56
CA GLN A 98 8.78 -16.77 -3.24
C GLN A 98 9.20 -16.88 -1.76
N THR A 99 8.24 -17.09 -0.86
CA THR A 99 8.49 -17.25 0.58
C THR A 99 9.19 -18.58 0.87
N LEU A 100 8.76 -19.68 0.23
CA LEU A 100 9.44 -20.98 0.31
C LEU A 100 10.90 -20.88 -0.17
N ASP A 101 11.13 -20.20 -1.29
CA ASP A 101 12.49 -19.96 -1.80
C ASP A 101 13.35 -19.18 -0.79
N SER A 102 12.77 -18.21 -0.09
CA SER A 102 13.46 -17.40 0.94
C SER A 102 13.85 -18.18 2.19
N LEU A 103 13.19 -19.31 2.45
CA LEU A 103 13.53 -20.25 3.53
C LEU A 103 14.46 -21.38 3.11
N ALA A 104 15.05 -21.29 1.91
CA ALA A 104 15.86 -22.35 1.30
C ALA A 104 15.13 -23.71 1.18
N LEU A 105 13.82 -23.66 0.99
CA LEU A 105 12.96 -24.84 0.83
C LEU A 105 12.56 -25.08 -0.65
N SER A 106 13.37 -24.60 -1.57
CA SER A 106 13.10 -24.67 -3.03
C SER A 106 12.90 -26.10 -3.58
N GLY A 107 13.40 -27.13 -2.90
CA GLY A 107 13.18 -28.55 -3.26
C GLY A 107 11.96 -29.18 -2.61
N ASN A 108 11.19 -28.44 -1.82
CA ASN A 108 10.02 -28.97 -1.14
C ASN A 108 8.83 -29.13 -2.13
N GLU A 109 8.04 -30.18 -1.96
CA GLU A 109 6.86 -30.45 -2.78
C GLU A 109 5.83 -29.30 -2.77
N LEU A 110 5.79 -28.51 -1.70
CA LEU A 110 4.94 -27.32 -1.60
C LEU A 110 5.26 -26.26 -2.67
N VAL A 111 6.52 -26.18 -3.14
CA VAL A 111 6.89 -25.26 -4.24
C VAL A 111 6.12 -25.61 -5.51
N ASN A 112 6.06 -26.90 -5.85
CA ASN A 112 5.33 -27.38 -7.03
C ASN A 112 3.83 -27.11 -6.86
N ARG A 113 3.25 -27.43 -5.71
CA ARG A 113 1.83 -27.17 -5.42
C ARG A 113 1.49 -25.67 -5.46
N ALA A 114 2.36 -24.81 -4.97
CA ALA A 114 2.19 -23.35 -5.07
C ALA A 114 2.29 -22.87 -6.53
N ALA A 115 3.22 -23.44 -7.31
CA ALA A 115 3.35 -23.14 -8.74
C ALA A 115 2.13 -23.59 -9.55
N ASP A 116 1.60 -24.78 -9.27
CA ASP A 116 0.39 -25.31 -9.92
C ASP A 116 -0.84 -24.44 -9.61
N ARG A 117 -1.02 -24.02 -8.34
CA ARG A 117 -2.08 -23.09 -7.95
C ARG A 117 -1.95 -21.73 -8.64
N HIS A 118 -0.73 -21.23 -8.77
CA HIS A 118 -0.47 -19.98 -9.48
C HIS A 118 -0.84 -20.08 -10.95
N SER A 119 -0.39 -21.15 -11.62
CA SER A 119 -0.69 -21.40 -13.02
C SER A 119 -2.20 -21.57 -13.25
N ALA A 120 -2.88 -22.33 -12.39
CA ALA A 120 -4.32 -22.51 -12.45
C ALA A 120 -5.10 -21.20 -12.27
N ALA A 121 -4.68 -20.34 -11.31
CA ALA A 121 -5.30 -19.05 -11.08
C ALA A 121 -5.13 -18.10 -12.28
N LEU A 122 -3.96 -18.11 -12.94
CA LEU A 122 -3.72 -17.29 -14.14
C LEU A 122 -4.47 -17.81 -15.39
N ALA A 123 -4.66 -19.11 -15.51
CA ALA A 123 -5.38 -19.72 -16.62
C ALA A 123 -6.91 -19.68 -16.42
N GLY A 124 -7.38 -19.53 -15.18
CA GLY A 124 -8.80 -19.51 -14.84
C GLY A 124 -9.40 -18.10 -14.92
N ASP A 125 -9.90 -17.60 -13.80
CA ASP A 125 -10.70 -16.36 -13.72
C ASP A 125 -9.88 -15.06 -13.82
N ALA A 126 -8.54 -15.12 -13.79
CA ALA A 126 -7.70 -13.92 -13.76
C ALA A 126 -7.84 -13.02 -15.01
N PRO A 127 -8.01 -13.49 -16.24
CA PRO A 127 -8.22 -12.64 -17.41
C PRO A 127 -9.52 -11.84 -17.32
N ASP A 128 -10.63 -12.48 -16.92
CA ASP A 128 -11.92 -11.82 -16.76
C ASP A 128 -11.89 -10.82 -15.60
N ALA A 129 -11.31 -11.24 -14.46
CA ALA A 129 -11.08 -10.36 -13.32
C ALA A 129 -10.20 -9.15 -13.66
N ALA A 130 -9.21 -9.30 -14.55
CA ALA A 130 -8.39 -8.19 -15.02
C ALA A 130 -9.21 -7.21 -15.88
N THR A 131 -10.06 -7.71 -16.75
CA THR A 131 -10.96 -6.92 -17.60
C THR A 131 -11.96 -6.13 -16.75
N ASP A 132 -12.59 -6.78 -15.78
CA ASP A 132 -13.52 -6.14 -14.83
C ASP A 132 -12.83 -5.08 -13.98
N ALA A 133 -11.63 -5.40 -13.49
CA ALA A 133 -10.82 -4.46 -12.72
C ALA A 133 -10.40 -3.24 -13.56
N ALA A 134 -10.02 -3.42 -14.83
CA ALA A 134 -9.71 -2.33 -15.74
C ALA A 134 -10.92 -1.40 -15.93
N THR A 135 -12.10 -1.98 -16.09
CA THR A 135 -13.35 -1.23 -16.25
C THR A 135 -13.69 -0.41 -14.99
N ALA A 136 -13.54 -1.01 -13.80
CA ALA A 136 -13.77 -0.32 -12.55
C ALA A 136 -12.74 0.81 -12.31
N VAL A 137 -11.47 0.58 -12.65
CA VAL A 137 -10.40 1.57 -12.59
C VAL A 137 -10.68 2.74 -13.51
N ALA A 138 -11.09 2.48 -14.77
CA ALA A 138 -11.47 3.51 -15.74
C ALA A 138 -12.62 4.39 -15.25
N ARG A 139 -13.61 3.79 -14.58
CA ARG A 139 -14.75 4.55 -13.98
C ARG A 139 -14.27 5.52 -12.90
N VAL A 140 -13.39 5.09 -11.98
CA VAL A 140 -12.85 5.97 -10.93
C VAL A 140 -11.98 7.05 -11.54
N ARG A 141 -11.15 6.71 -12.53
CA ARG A 141 -10.31 7.65 -13.27
C ARG A 141 -11.16 8.73 -13.95
N SER A 142 -12.19 8.35 -14.69
CA SER A 142 -13.09 9.30 -15.34
C SER A 142 -13.79 10.23 -14.33
N ALA A 143 -14.30 9.66 -13.23
CA ALA A 143 -14.95 10.44 -12.18
C ALA A 143 -14.00 11.43 -11.50
N SER A 144 -12.70 11.12 -11.42
CA SER A 144 -11.73 11.98 -10.74
C SER A 144 -11.50 13.34 -11.44
N ALA A 145 -11.90 13.48 -12.69
CA ALA A 145 -11.81 14.75 -13.41
C ALA A 145 -12.68 15.86 -12.78
N GLY A 146 -13.82 15.49 -12.15
CA GLY A 146 -14.70 16.41 -11.44
C GLY A 146 -14.37 16.58 -9.95
N TRP A 147 -13.33 15.92 -9.43
CA TRP A 147 -13.02 16.03 -8.01
C TRP A 147 -12.26 17.32 -7.70
N HIS A 148 -12.58 17.92 -6.54
CA HIS A 148 -11.98 19.16 -6.08
C HIS A 148 -11.60 19.09 -4.59
N LEU A 149 -10.69 19.96 -4.15
CA LEU A 149 -10.26 20.05 -2.76
C LEU A 149 -11.04 21.15 -2.03
N LYS A 150 -11.33 20.93 -0.73
CA LYS A 150 -11.88 21.97 0.17
C LYS A 150 -10.94 23.17 0.34
N ALA A 151 -9.63 22.95 0.20
CA ALA A 151 -8.59 23.95 0.28
C ALA A 151 -7.42 23.48 -0.56
N ASP A 152 -6.75 24.41 -1.24
CA ASP A 152 -5.63 24.13 -2.17
C ASP A 152 -4.26 24.29 -1.48
N ASP A 153 -4.19 23.88 -0.21
CA ASP A 153 -2.97 23.95 0.60
C ASP A 153 -2.85 22.75 1.56
N PHE A 154 -1.84 22.79 2.43
CA PHE A 154 -1.59 21.72 3.41
C PHE A 154 -2.76 21.48 4.38
N THR A 155 -3.69 22.42 4.53
CA THR A 155 -4.87 22.22 5.39
C THR A 155 -5.76 21.08 4.89
N ALA A 156 -5.77 20.81 3.57
CA ALA A 156 -6.47 19.67 2.99
C ALA A 156 -5.83 18.32 3.36
N ILE A 157 -4.51 18.30 3.58
CA ILE A 157 -3.72 17.10 3.92
C ILE A 157 -3.79 16.79 5.43
N ARG A 158 -3.79 17.82 6.26
CA ARG A 158 -3.64 17.75 7.71
C ARG A 158 -4.56 16.74 8.41
N PRO A 159 -5.88 16.68 8.17
CA PRO A 159 -6.77 15.75 8.87
C PRO A 159 -6.46 14.29 8.54
N GLY A 160 -6.20 14.00 7.26
CA GLY A 160 -5.88 12.66 6.79
C GLY A 160 -4.56 12.17 7.35
N LEU A 161 -3.50 12.98 7.24
CA LEU A 161 -2.17 12.63 7.74
C LEU A 161 -2.18 12.37 9.25
N ARG A 162 -2.85 13.23 10.03
CA ARG A 162 -3.02 13.03 11.48
C ARG A 162 -3.67 11.69 11.81
N ARG A 163 -4.72 11.34 11.06
CA ARG A 163 -5.43 10.07 11.23
C ARG A 163 -4.56 8.87 10.86
N LEU A 164 -3.85 8.95 9.72
CA LEU A 164 -2.96 7.86 9.27
C LEU A 164 -1.88 7.57 10.31
N TYR A 165 -1.19 8.61 10.77
CA TYR A 165 -0.14 8.48 11.77
C TYR A 165 -0.66 7.92 13.10
N GLY A 166 -1.75 8.48 13.64
CA GLY A 166 -2.34 8.02 14.90
C GLY A 166 -2.87 6.58 14.83
N ARG A 167 -3.45 6.17 13.69
CA ARG A 167 -3.85 4.76 13.50
C ARG A 167 -2.66 3.82 13.41
N GLY A 168 -1.54 4.28 12.84
CA GLY A 168 -0.28 3.52 12.84
C GLY A 168 0.23 3.26 14.25
N GLN A 169 0.26 4.28 15.10
CA GLN A 169 0.63 4.15 16.51
C GLN A 169 -0.23 3.14 17.26
N LEU A 170 -1.55 3.24 17.09
CA LEU A 170 -2.50 2.34 17.77
C LEU A 170 -2.35 0.89 17.30
N ALA A 171 -2.15 0.68 16.00
CA ALA A 171 -1.97 -0.65 15.44
C ALA A 171 -0.63 -1.27 15.89
N MET A 172 0.45 -0.49 15.91
CA MET A 172 1.75 -0.90 16.45
C MET A 172 1.63 -1.34 17.92
N ALA A 173 1.00 -0.49 18.75
CA ALA A 173 0.82 -0.80 20.16
C ALA A 173 -0.05 -2.04 20.42
N ARG A 174 -0.96 -2.37 19.50
CA ARG A 174 -1.73 -3.63 19.56
C ARG A 174 -0.86 -4.82 19.18
N ALA A 175 -0.11 -4.73 18.07
CA ALA A 175 0.77 -5.79 17.63
C ALA A 175 1.77 -6.20 18.71
N PHE A 176 2.39 -5.23 19.40
CA PHE A 176 3.34 -5.53 20.49
C PHE A 176 2.71 -6.15 21.74
N ARG A 177 1.41 -5.91 22.00
CA ARG A 177 0.69 -6.52 23.12
C ARG A 177 0.09 -7.88 22.80
N ALA A 178 -0.09 -8.17 21.53
CA ALA A 178 -0.79 -9.36 21.06
C ALA A 178 0.11 -10.60 20.89
N GLU A 179 1.34 -10.58 21.46
CA GLU A 179 2.28 -11.71 21.55
C GLU A 179 2.31 -12.63 20.32
N GLY A 180 2.36 -12.02 19.12
CA GLY A 180 2.49 -12.78 17.88
C GLY A 180 1.17 -13.11 17.15
N GLU A 181 0.02 -12.60 17.59
CA GLU A 181 -1.24 -12.74 16.84
C GLU A 181 -1.13 -12.19 15.42
N PRO A 182 -1.23 -13.03 14.36
CA PRO A 182 -0.97 -12.60 12.97
C PRO A 182 -1.85 -11.45 12.51
N GLU A 183 -3.11 -11.41 12.99
CA GLU A 183 -4.05 -10.35 12.60
C GLU A 183 -3.65 -8.97 13.11
N ALA A 184 -3.09 -8.85 14.31
CA ALA A 184 -2.63 -7.59 14.87
C ALA A 184 -1.42 -7.03 14.07
N TRP A 185 -0.48 -7.90 13.72
CA TRP A 185 0.67 -7.57 12.88
C TRP A 185 0.25 -7.21 11.45
N HIS A 186 -0.72 -7.94 10.90
CA HIS A 186 -1.29 -7.63 9.59
C HIS A 186 -2.03 -6.27 9.58
N ASP A 187 -2.78 -5.92 10.65
CA ASP A 187 -3.38 -4.58 10.73
C ASP A 187 -2.31 -3.49 10.82
N TRP A 188 -1.25 -3.67 11.60
CA TRP A 188 -0.15 -2.73 11.65
C TRP A 188 0.53 -2.58 10.27
N ARG A 189 0.76 -3.68 9.54
CA ARG A 189 1.25 -3.64 8.14
C ARG A 189 0.40 -2.74 7.25
N LYS A 190 -0.94 -2.86 7.34
CA LYS A 190 -1.85 -1.99 6.57
C LYS A 190 -1.65 -0.52 6.91
N ARG A 191 -1.48 -0.18 8.19
CA ARG A 191 -1.27 1.20 8.65
C ARG A 191 0.13 1.72 8.27
N ALA A 192 1.14 0.89 8.36
CA ALA A 192 2.49 1.24 7.91
C ALA A 192 2.53 1.55 6.41
N LYS A 193 1.83 0.75 5.59
CA LYS A 193 1.66 1.04 4.15
C LYS A 193 0.94 2.36 3.90
N ASP A 194 -0.11 2.66 4.67
CA ASP A 194 -0.84 3.92 4.54
C ASP A 194 0.09 5.13 4.80
N LEU A 195 0.93 5.06 5.85
CA LEU A 195 1.90 6.11 6.17
C LEU A 195 3.01 6.18 5.12
N ARG A 196 3.54 5.05 4.68
CA ARG A 196 4.55 4.99 3.62
C ARG A 196 4.09 5.72 2.36
N TYR A 197 2.88 5.42 1.86
CA TYR A 197 2.33 6.10 0.68
C TYR A 197 2.16 7.61 0.92
N ALA A 198 1.69 8.02 2.10
CA ALA A 198 1.61 9.43 2.43
C ALA A 198 2.99 10.12 2.38
N MET A 199 4.05 9.47 2.89
CA MET A 199 5.41 9.99 2.82
C MET A 199 5.96 10.00 1.38
N GLU A 200 5.63 9.01 0.55
CA GLU A 200 6.00 9.02 -0.87
C GLU A 200 5.40 10.22 -1.60
N PHE A 201 4.13 10.53 -1.35
CA PHE A 201 3.48 11.70 -1.96
C PHE A 201 4.02 13.03 -1.46
N LEU A 202 4.40 13.13 -0.19
CA LEU A 202 4.81 14.38 0.45
C LEU A 202 6.33 14.64 0.41
N GLU A 203 7.13 13.68 -0.07
CA GLU A 203 8.59 13.78 -0.10
C GLU A 203 9.12 15.07 -0.75
N PRO A 204 8.53 15.59 -1.87
CA PRO A 204 9.03 16.80 -2.50
C PRO A 204 8.98 18.07 -1.63
N ALA A 205 8.20 18.05 -0.56
CA ALA A 205 8.13 19.18 0.36
C ALA A 205 9.44 19.43 1.13
N ALA A 206 10.21 18.40 1.40
CA ALA A 206 11.53 18.48 2.03
C ALA A 206 12.27 17.15 1.84
N PRO A 207 12.83 16.90 0.65
CA PRO A 207 13.42 15.58 0.32
C PRO A 207 14.47 15.13 1.33
N GLU A 208 15.32 16.04 1.82
CA GLU A 208 16.41 15.75 2.76
C GLU A 208 15.90 15.24 4.11
N LEU A 209 14.67 15.63 4.50
CA LEU A 209 14.05 15.26 5.78
C LEU A 209 13.01 14.16 5.64
N LEU A 210 12.29 14.12 4.52
CA LEU A 210 11.19 13.17 4.31
C LEU A 210 11.62 11.86 3.66
N LEU A 211 12.70 11.86 2.86
CA LEU A 211 13.26 10.63 2.29
C LEU A 211 13.68 9.61 3.38
N PRO A 212 14.39 9.99 4.46
CA PRO A 212 14.69 9.04 5.54
C PRO A 212 13.44 8.47 6.22
N LEU A 213 12.40 9.30 6.43
CA LEU A 213 11.12 8.84 6.99
C LEU A 213 10.41 7.85 6.06
N ARG A 214 10.38 8.15 4.76
CA ARG A 214 9.84 7.24 3.74
C ARG A 214 10.60 5.92 3.70
N GLN A 215 11.93 5.96 3.75
CA GLN A 215 12.78 4.77 3.75
C GLN A 215 12.52 3.92 5.00
N MET A 216 12.41 4.53 6.17
CA MET A 216 12.07 3.83 7.42
C MET A 216 10.68 3.19 7.34
N ALA A 217 9.67 3.93 6.87
CA ALA A 217 8.33 3.40 6.67
C ALA A 217 8.31 2.24 5.65
N LYS A 218 9.13 2.35 4.59
CA LYS A 218 9.30 1.26 3.61
C LYS A 218 9.93 0.03 4.25
N ALA A 219 11.02 0.16 4.99
CA ALA A 219 11.71 -0.95 5.65
C ALA A 219 10.76 -1.69 6.61
N ILE A 220 10.01 -0.96 7.44
CA ILE A 220 8.98 -1.56 8.33
C ILE A 220 7.90 -2.27 7.51
N THR A 221 7.43 -1.66 6.42
CA THR A 221 6.41 -2.26 5.56
C THR A 221 6.89 -3.56 4.91
N ASP A 222 8.16 -3.62 4.52
CA ASP A 222 8.77 -4.80 3.90
C ASP A 222 8.96 -5.92 4.94
N GLN A 223 9.43 -5.59 6.15
CA GLN A 223 9.54 -6.54 7.26
C GLN A 223 8.18 -7.11 7.69
N LEU A 224 7.18 -6.24 7.88
CA LEU A 224 5.81 -6.67 8.16
C LEU A 224 5.17 -7.41 6.97
N GLY A 225 5.69 -7.17 5.75
CA GLY A 225 5.36 -7.94 4.57
C GLY A 225 5.83 -9.38 4.68
N ARG A 226 7.10 -9.56 5.01
CA ARG A 226 7.70 -10.87 5.25
C ARG A 226 6.99 -11.62 6.37
N ASP A 227 6.69 -10.96 7.49
CA ASP A 227 5.93 -11.57 8.60
C ASP A 227 4.57 -12.12 8.13
N HIS A 228 3.83 -11.34 7.35
CA HIS A 228 2.55 -11.78 6.80
C HIS A 228 2.71 -12.95 5.82
N ASP A 229 3.68 -12.89 4.92
CA ASP A 229 3.94 -13.92 3.92
C ASP A 229 4.37 -15.25 4.57
N LEU A 230 5.13 -15.17 5.68
CA LEU A 230 5.46 -16.34 6.51
C LEU A 230 4.26 -16.91 7.26
N ALA A 231 3.35 -16.06 7.78
CA ALA A 231 2.11 -16.52 8.40
C ALA A 231 1.21 -17.25 7.40
N GLU A 232 1.04 -16.71 6.20
CA GLU A 232 0.29 -17.34 5.12
C GLU A 232 0.91 -18.69 4.72
N LEU A 233 2.26 -18.74 4.63
CA LEU A 233 2.98 -19.99 4.35
C LEU A 233 2.78 -21.01 5.46
N ALA A 234 2.82 -20.63 6.73
CA ALA A 234 2.60 -21.55 7.85
C ALA A 234 1.19 -22.15 7.80
N MET A 235 0.18 -21.33 7.50
CA MET A 235 -1.20 -21.81 7.30
C MET A 235 -1.30 -22.77 6.12
N PHE A 236 -0.69 -22.44 4.99
CA PHE A 236 -0.68 -23.28 3.79
C PHE A 236 0.01 -24.62 4.05
N ALA A 237 1.20 -24.61 4.66
CA ALA A 237 1.96 -25.80 4.99
C ALA A 237 1.20 -26.70 5.99
N THR A 238 0.54 -26.13 6.97
CA THR A 238 -0.32 -26.87 7.91
C THR A 238 -1.48 -27.57 7.19
N ALA A 239 -2.16 -26.88 6.29
CA ALA A 239 -3.26 -27.44 5.51
C ALA A 239 -2.82 -28.59 4.58
N GLU A 240 -1.56 -28.59 4.15
CA GLU A 240 -0.94 -29.62 3.31
C GLU A 240 -0.22 -30.72 4.16
N GLY A 241 -0.33 -30.68 5.50
CA GLY A 241 0.30 -31.66 6.40
C GLY A 241 1.83 -31.54 6.54
N GLN A 242 2.41 -30.41 6.09
CA GLN A 242 3.85 -30.15 6.14
C GLN A 242 4.23 -29.37 7.41
N HIS A 243 4.12 -30.04 8.56
CA HIS A 243 4.28 -29.41 9.87
C HIS A 243 5.67 -28.82 10.12
N ASP A 244 6.73 -29.44 9.58
CA ASP A 244 8.10 -28.95 9.72
C ASP A 244 8.29 -27.60 9.00
N VAL A 245 7.68 -27.43 7.83
CA VAL A 245 7.68 -26.16 7.09
C VAL A 245 6.89 -25.11 7.84
N ALA A 246 5.74 -25.47 8.39
CA ALA A 246 4.92 -24.56 9.18
C ALA A 246 5.69 -24.06 10.43
N ALA A 247 6.37 -24.97 11.15
CA ALA A 247 7.18 -24.63 12.31
C ALA A 247 8.39 -23.73 11.94
N ALA A 248 9.06 -24.00 10.82
CA ALA A 248 10.17 -23.16 10.32
C ALA A 248 9.69 -21.74 9.96
N ALA A 249 8.55 -21.61 9.30
CA ALA A 249 7.97 -20.33 8.97
C ALA A 249 7.61 -19.52 10.22
N GLU A 250 7.01 -20.16 11.23
CA GLU A 250 6.64 -19.51 12.49
C GLU A 250 7.87 -19.08 13.29
N ALA A 251 8.91 -19.90 13.36
CA ALA A 251 10.17 -19.55 14.01
C ALA A 251 10.84 -18.33 13.35
N ALA A 252 10.80 -18.23 12.02
CA ALA A 252 11.33 -17.09 11.28
C ALA A 252 10.54 -15.80 11.60
N ARG A 253 9.21 -15.86 11.75
CA ARG A 253 8.37 -14.74 12.16
C ARG A 253 8.79 -14.16 13.51
N VAL A 254 8.91 -15.02 14.51
CA VAL A 254 9.25 -14.60 15.89
C VAL A 254 10.64 -13.93 15.93
N ALA A 255 11.59 -14.41 15.13
CA ALA A 255 12.92 -13.81 15.04
C ALA A 255 12.88 -12.37 14.46
N ASP A 256 12.02 -12.10 13.49
CA ASP A 256 11.91 -10.80 12.84
C ASP A 256 11.23 -9.73 13.73
N HIS A 257 10.34 -10.10 14.64
CA HIS A 257 9.52 -9.17 15.44
C HIS A 257 10.35 -8.15 16.24
N ARG A 258 11.46 -8.57 16.86
CA ARG A 258 12.32 -7.69 17.69
C ARG A 258 12.97 -6.55 16.88
N ALA A 259 13.36 -6.84 15.64
CA ALA A 259 13.98 -5.84 14.77
C ALA A 259 12.94 -4.79 14.32
N ILE A 260 11.73 -5.23 14.03
CA ILE A 260 10.62 -4.37 13.60
C ILE A 260 10.18 -3.45 14.75
N GLU A 261 10.18 -3.94 15.98
CA GLU A 261 9.72 -3.20 17.16
C GLU A 261 10.46 -1.88 17.34
N ARG A 262 11.80 -1.90 17.35
CA ARG A 262 12.61 -0.69 17.50
C ARG A 262 12.35 0.33 16.39
N SER A 263 12.31 -0.12 15.15
CA SER A 263 12.05 0.74 14.00
C SER A 263 10.65 1.36 14.07
N GLY A 264 9.66 0.58 14.50
CA GLY A 264 8.31 1.04 14.73
C GLY A 264 8.23 2.12 15.79
N GLN A 265 8.86 1.91 16.95
CA GLN A 265 8.90 2.90 18.04
C GLN A 265 9.52 4.24 17.58
N LEU A 266 10.57 4.18 16.76
CA LEU A 266 11.21 5.40 16.23
C LEU A 266 10.30 6.11 15.21
N LEU A 267 9.68 5.39 14.27
CA LEU A 267 8.82 5.99 13.26
C LEU A 267 7.57 6.65 13.87
N TRP A 268 7.00 6.07 14.93
CA TRP A 268 5.80 6.57 15.61
C TRP A 268 6.09 7.19 16.98
N ALA A 269 7.29 7.76 17.20
CA ALA A 269 7.68 8.36 18.46
C ALA A 269 6.91 9.64 18.81
N GLU A 270 6.50 10.39 17.80
CA GLU A 270 5.85 11.70 17.98
C GLU A 270 4.36 11.58 18.31
N LYS A 271 3.80 12.60 18.96
CA LYS A 271 2.34 12.73 19.01
C LYS A 271 1.79 13.06 17.61
N PRO A 272 0.63 12.51 17.20
CA PRO A 272 0.09 12.73 15.84
C PRO A 272 -0.05 14.21 15.45
N LYS A 273 -0.35 15.10 16.41
CA LYS A 273 -0.44 16.53 16.16
C LYS A 273 0.94 17.13 15.85
N ALA A 274 1.96 16.81 16.64
CA ALA A 274 3.32 17.32 16.45
C ALA A 274 3.93 16.86 15.13
N PHE A 275 3.74 15.57 14.78
CA PHE A 275 4.16 15.03 13.50
C PHE A 275 3.58 15.83 12.32
N VAL A 276 2.27 16.09 12.34
CA VAL A 276 1.59 16.82 11.26
C VAL A 276 2.01 18.30 11.21
N GLU A 277 2.21 18.94 12.35
CA GLU A 277 2.69 20.32 12.41
C GLU A 277 4.09 20.45 11.80
N ARG A 278 4.98 19.50 12.09
CA ARG A 278 6.32 19.43 11.51
C ARG A 278 6.29 19.27 10.00
N ILE A 279 5.51 18.31 9.47
CA ILE A 279 5.37 18.11 8.02
C ILE A 279 4.76 19.35 7.34
N GLY A 280 3.78 20.00 8.00
CA GLY A 280 3.16 21.22 7.50
C GLY A 280 4.14 22.41 7.45
N ALA A 281 5.07 22.50 8.39
CA ALA A 281 6.13 23.52 8.37
C ALA A 281 7.06 23.29 7.16
N TYR A 282 7.45 22.05 6.87
CA TYR A 282 8.26 21.72 5.69
C TYR A 282 7.55 22.10 4.39
N TRP A 283 6.26 21.74 4.29
CA TRP A 283 5.44 22.10 3.12
C TRP A 283 5.42 23.62 2.89
N SER A 284 5.13 24.41 3.93
CA SER A 284 5.04 25.87 3.82
C SER A 284 6.39 26.52 3.47
N THR A 285 7.50 26.01 4.00
CA THR A 285 8.85 26.53 3.66
C THR A 285 9.16 26.34 2.19
N SER A 286 8.84 25.17 1.63
CA SER A 286 9.11 24.88 0.22
C SER A 286 8.25 25.71 -0.74
N THR A 287 7.01 26.03 -0.36
CA THR A 287 6.15 26.92 -1.14
C THR A 287 6.75 28.34 -1.26
N THR A 288 7.38 28.84 -0.18
CA THR A 288 7.94 30.20 -0.12
C THR A 288 9.22 30.34 -0.96
N VAL A 289 10.07 29.31 -0.99
CA VAL A 289 11.34 29.34 -1.74
C VAL A 289 11.12 29.34 -3.26
N THR A 290 10.06 28.75 -3.74
CA THR A 290 9.77 28.64 -5.19
C THR A 290 9.20 29.95 -5.76
N THR A 291 8.66 30.85 -4.93
CA THR A 291 8.06 32.14 -5.32
C THR A 291 9.06 33.31 -5.25
N SER A 292 10.29 33.07 -4.85
CA SER A 292 11.39 34.07 -4.77
C SER A 292 12.39 33.87 -5.89
#